data_ac2ce183d3280f4506442e7e27312ccd
#
_entry.id   ac2ce183d3280f4506442e7e27312ccd
#
_cell.length_a   1.000
_cell.length_b   1.000
_cell.length_c   1.000
_cell.angle_alpha   90.00
_cell.angle_beta   90.00
_cell.angle_gamma   90.00
#
_symmetry.space_group_name_H-M   'P 1'
#
loop_
_entity.id
_entity.type
_entity.pdbx_description
1 polymer ?
#
loop_
_entity_poly.entity_id
_entity_poly.type
_entity_poly.pdbx_seq_one_letter_code
_entity_poly.pdbx_strand_id
1 'polypeptide(L)'
;NTDKTMRQAKERGTQKYFCVSTDKAANPVNMMGASKRIMEYFLMRRSLELPVSTARFANVAFSDGSLLYGFNRRMEKEQPLSAPNDVRRYFVTPKESGELCLMSVLLGDNRDLFFPKLDAEANLITFSEIAVRFLQYRGYEPVECATEDEARSRVHELKDQGKWPVYFFKSDTTGEKDFEEFYTERETLDLERFKAIGVIKNKP
;
A
#
# COMPACT_ATOMS: atom_id res chain seq x y z
N ASN A 1 12.62 11.57 -12.09
CA ASN A 1 11.58 11.49 -13.14
C ASN A 1 10.46 12.50 -12.94
N THR A 2 9.82 12.61 -11.76
CA THR A 2 8.68 13.50 -11.47
C THR A 2 8.94 14.96 -11.89
N ASP A 3 10.08 15.55 -11.50
CA ASP A 3 10.42 16.93 -11.87
C ASP A 3 10.50 17.12 -13.40
N LYS A 4 11.13 16.19 -14.11
CA LYS A 4 11.20 16.21 -15.58
C LYS A 4 9.81 16.14 -16.22
N THR A 5 8.97 15.23 -15.74
CA THR A 5 7.61 15.04 -16.26
C THR A 5 6.74 16.28 -16.02
N MET A 6 6.86 16.93 -14.86
CA MET A 6 6.11 18.15 -14.55
C MET A 6 6.54 19.34 -15.43
N ARG A 7 7.85 19.48 -15.71
CA ARG A 7 8.33 20.51 -16.67
C ARG A 7 7.72 20.30 -18.04
N GLN A 8 7.78 19.09 -18.56
CA GLN A 8 7.18 18.75 -19.85
C GLN A 8 5.66 18.96 -19.89
N ALA A 9 4.96 18.62 -18.79
CA ALA A 9 3.53 18.86 -18.67
C ALA A 9 3.22 20.36 -18.75
N LYS A 10 3.97 21.21 -18.01
CA LYS A 10 3.86 22.66 -18.06
C LYS A 10 4.10 23.21 -19.48
N GLU A 11 5.19 22.80 -20.13
CA GLU A 11 5.54 23.22 -21.49
C GLU A 11 4.45 22.88 -22.52
N ARG A 12 3.69 21.80 -22.27
CA ARG A 12 2.58 21.36 -23.12
C ARG A 12 1.21 21.99 -22.75
N GLY A 13 1.18 22.94 -21.83
CA GLY A 13 -0.05 23.61 -21.42
C GLY A 13 -1.02 22.76 -20.58
N THR A 14 -0.51 21.75 -19.88
CA THR A 14 -1.30 20.92 -18.96
C THR A 14 -1.89 21.80 -17.85
N GLN A 15 -3.18 21.65 -17.57
CA GLN A 15 -3.88 22.46 -16.58
C GLN A 15 -3.60 22.00 -15.13
N LYS A 16 -3.37 20.71 -14.90
CA LYS A 16 -3.13 20.12 -13.59
C LYS A 16 -2.30 18.85 -13.71
N TYR A 17 -1.45 18.61 -12.74
CA TYR A 17 -0.64 17.40 -12.64
C TYR A 17 -1.07 16.56 -11.42
N PHE A 18 -1.19 15.26 -11.61
CA PHE A 18 -1.43 14.31 -10.53
C PHE A 18 -0.27 13.32 -10.42
N CYS A 19 0.07 12.97 -9.19
CA CYS A 19 1.11 11.97 -8.92
C CYS A 19 0.70 11.08 -7.75
N VAL A 20 1.03 9.80 -7.83
CA VAL A 20 0.79 8.84 -6.76
C VAL A 20 1.95 8.84 -5.75
N SER A 21 1.60 8.94 -4.47
CA SER A 21 2.50 8.75 -3.34
C SER A 21 2.08 7.52 -2.50
N THR A 22 2.59 7.39 -1.31
CA THR A 22 2.39 6.24 -0.42
C THR A 22 2.32 6.70 1.03
N ASP A 23 1.65 5.94 1.88
CA ASP A 23 1.66 6.02 3.34
C ASP A 23 3.09 6.10 3.91
N LYS A 24 4.03 5.35 3.31
CA LYS A 24 5.46 5.31 3.72
C LYS A 24 6.20 6.64 3.57
N ALA A 25 5.63 7.60 2.83
CA ALA A 25 6.18 8.96 2.71
C ALA A 25 5.85 9.85 3.92
N ALA A 26 4.87 9.52 4.75
CA ALA A 26 4.50 10.31 5.93
C ALA A 26 5.65 10.40 6.94
N ASN A 27 6.10 9.26 7.45
CA ASN A 27 7.22 9.13 8.39
C ASN A 27 8.23 8.10 7.85
N PRO A 28 9.10 8.47 6.88
CA PRO A 28 9.96 7.53 6.19
C PRO A 28 11.04 6.93 7.12
N VAL A 29 11.13 5.61 7.15
CA VAL A 29 12.15 4.85 7.90
C VAL A 29 13.09 4.05 6.98
N ASN A 30 12.84 4.09 5.68
CA ASN A 30 13.65 3.41 4.66
C ASN A 30 13.80 4.27 3.40
N MET A 31 14.69 3.83 2.49
CA MET A 31 15.01 4.57 1.26
C MET A 31 13.82 4.76 0.34
N MET A 32 12.91 3.79 0.27
CA MET A 32 11.72 3.89 -0.57
C MET A 32 10.78 4.99 -0.06
N GLY A 33 10.47 4.99 1.24
CA GLY A 33 9.67 6.06 1.86
C GLY A 33 10.33 7.43 1.74
N ALA A 34 11.65 7.53 2.00
CA ALA A 34 12.40 8.76 1.84
C ALA A 34 12.35 9.30 0.40
N SER A 35 12.53 8.45 -0.60
CA SER A 35 12.45 8.83 -2.01
C SER A 35 11.08 9.39 -2.39
N LYS A 36 10.00 8.81 -1.86
CA LYS A 36 8.63 9.29 -2.06
C LYS A 36 8.38 10.62 -1.33
N ARG A 37 8.91 10.79 -0.13
CA ARG A 37 8.83 12.07 0.58
C ARG A 37 9.56 13.19 -0.17
N ILE A 38 10.74 12.92 -0.69
CA ILE A 38 11.48 13.86 -1.55
C ILE A 38 10.65 14.20 -2.80
N MET A 39 10.03 13.21 -3.43
CA MET A 39 9.13 13.43 -4.56
C MET A 39 7.98 14.39 -4.18
N GLU A 40 7.35 14.22 -3.03
CA GLU A 40 6.30 15.13 -2.54
C GLU A 40 6.82 16.57 -2.38
N TYR A 41 8.03 16.79 -1.88
CA TYR A 41 8.62 18.12 -1.81
C TYR A 41 8.84 18.75 -3.18
N PHE A 42 9.27 17.97 -4.19
CA PHE A 42 9.33 18.44 -5.56
C PHE A 42 7.96 18.80 -6.13
N LEU A 43 6.92 18.00 -5.86
CA LEU A 43 5.55 18.33 -6.24
C LEU A 43 5.11 19.66 -5.62
N MET A 44 5.33 19.84 -4.31
CA MET A 44 4.98 21.10 -3.62
C MET A 44 5.77 22.30 -4.16
N ARG A 45 7.04 22.14 -4.50
CA ARG A 45 7.84 23.20 -5.12
C ARG A 45 7.31 23.57 -6.52
N ARG A 46 6.96 22.57 -7.32
CA ARG A 46 6.48 22.78 -8.69
C ARG A 46 5.01 23.22 -8.74
N SER A 47 4.25 23.03 -7.69
CA SER A 47 2.86 23.50 -7.60
C SER A 47 2.69 25.03 -7.68
N LEU A 48 3.79 25.78 -7.50
CA LEU A 48 3.85 27.22 -7.74
C LEU A 48 3.73 27.60 -9.23
N GLU A 49 3.99 26.64 -10.12
CA GLU A 49 4.04 26.86 -11.56
C GLU A 49 2.98 26.07 -12.32
N LEU A 50 2.57 24.92 -11.78
CA LEU A 50 1.54 24.05 -12.34
C LEU A 50 0.74 23.44 -11.20
N PRO A 51 -0.58 23.61 -11.13
CA PRO A 51 -1.41 23.02 -10.09
C PRO A 51 -1.19 21.50 -9.97
N VAL A 52 -1.05 21.00 -8.73
CA VAL A 52 -0.79 19.60 -8.45
C VAL A 52 -1.73 19.08 -7.36
N SER A 53 -2.18 17.85 -7.50
CA SER A 53 -2.72 17.05 -6.40
C SER A 53 -2.02 15.69 -6.35
N THR A 54 -2.05 15.04 -5.20
CA THR A 54 -1.40 13.74 -5.02
C THR A 54 -2.21 12.89 -4.04
N ALA A 55 -1.93 11.60 -3.97
CA ALA A 55 -2.57 10.69 -3.05
C ALA A 55 -1.56 9.75 -2.42
N ARG A 56 -1.62 9.56 -1.09
CA ARG A 56 -0.91 8.52 -0.35
C ARG A 56 -1.79 7.28 -0.27
N PHE A 57 -1.35 6.22 -0.90
CA PHE A 57 -2.04 4.93 -0.88
C PHE A 57 -1.63 4.11 0.32
N ALA A 58 -2.57 3.30 0.82
CA ALA A 58 -2.30 2.06 1.52
C ALA A 58 -1.75 0.99 0.55
N ASN A 59 -1.53 -0.23 1.05
CA ASN A 59 -1.15 -1.32 0.16
C ASN A 59 -2.33 -1.69 -0.75
N VAL A 60 -2.11 -1.68 -2.05
CA VAL A 60 -3.13 -2.14 -3.01
C VAL A 60 -3.10 -3.66 -3.08
N ALA A 61 -4.18 -4.29 -2.65
CA ALA A 61 -4.29 -5.74 -2.60
C ALA A 61 -4.08 -6.36 -3.99
N PHE A 62 -3.27 -7.43 -4.05
CA PHE A 62 -2.95 -8.19 -5.26
C PHE A 62 -2.32 -7.39 -6.42
N SER A 63 -1.79 -6.20 -6.16
CA SER A 63 -0.99 -5.47 -7.14
C SER A 63 0.29 -6.23 -7.49
N ASP A 64 0.79 -6.06 -8.72
CA ASP A 64 2.01 -6.71 -9.18
C ASP A 64 3.19 -6.49 -8.23
N GLY A 65 3.90 -7.59 -7.92
CA GLY A 65 5.03 -7.58 -6.98
C GLY A 65 4.65 -7.47 -5.50
N SER A 66 3.35 -7.39 -5.15
CA SER A 66 2.91 -7.42 -3.76
C SER A 66 3.02 -8.83 -3.16
N LEU A 67 3.07 -8.91 -1.81
CA LEU A 67 3.05 -10.19 -1.11
C LEU A 67 1.79 -11.01 -1.46
N LEU A 68 0.63 -10.37 -1.53
CA LEU A 68 -0.63 -11.03 -1.87
C LEU A 68 -0.65 -11.55 -3.32
N TYR A 69 -0.05 -10.82 -4.25
CA TYR A 69 0.19 -11.34 -5.60
C TYR A 69 1.11 -12.57 -5.55
N GLY A 70 2.12 -12.54 -4.69
CA GLY A 70 3.01 -13.66 -4.43
C GLY A 70 2.27 -14.92 -3.95
N PHE A 71 1.18 -14.80 -3.18
CA PHE A 71 0.39 -15.95 -2.75
C PHE A 71 -0.22 -16.71 -3.93
N ASN A 72 -0.80 -16.00 -4.91
CA ASN A 72 -1.29 -16.63 -6.13
C ASN A 72 -0.17 -17.38 -6.86
N ARG A 73 1.00 -16.73 -7.04
CA ARG A 73 2.14 -17.32 -7.74
C ARG A 73 2.74 -18.53 -7.01
N ARG A 74 2.73 -18.51 -5.68
CA ARG A 74 3.17 -19.65 -4.87
C ARG A 74 2.21 -20.85 -5.03
N MET A 75 0.89 -20.62 -4.97
CA MET A 75 -0.09 -21.68 -5.18
C MET A 75 -0.02 -22.27 -6.60
N GLU A 76 0.11 -21.44 -7.65
CA GLU A 76 0.30 -21.88 -9.03
C GLU A 76 1.54 -22.79 -9.21
N LYS A 77 2.59 -22.55 -8.40
CA LYS A 77 3.83 -23.33 -8.42
C LYS A 77 3.86 -24.45 -7.38
N GLU A 78 2.74 -24.75 -6.74
CA GLU A 78 2.64 -25.73 -5.67
C GLU A 78 3.69 -25.50 -4.56
N GLN A 79 3.76 -24.27 -4.07
CA GLN A 79 4.64 -23.84 -2.99
C GLN A 79 3.84 -23.44 -1.76
N PRO A 80 4.37 -23.63 -0.52
CA PRO A 80 3.70 -23.19 0.68
C PRO A 80 3.54 -21.67 0.69
N LEU A 81 2.54 -21.14 1.39
CA LEU A 81 2.48 -19.72 1.67
C LEU A 81 3.42 -19.39 2.84
N SER A 82 4.08 -18.26 2.73
CA SER A 82 4.97 -17.74 3.76
C SER A 82 4.70 -16.27 3.98
N ALA A 83 4.53 -15.86 5.24
CA ALA A 83 4.16 -14.48 5.58
C ALA A 83 4.64 -14.07 6.98
N PRO A 84 5.02 -12.78 7.19
CA PRO A 84 5.28 -12.27 8.52
C PRO A 84 4.00 -12.20 9.35
N ASN A 85 4.10 -12.49 10.66
CA ASN A 85 2.98 -12.50 11.60
C ASN A 85 2.97 -11.31 12.55
N ASP A 86 3.98 -10.46 12.52
CA ASP A 86 4.17 -9.29 13.39
C ASP A 86 4.01 -7.95 12.65
N VAL A 87 3.84 -7.98 11.34
CA VAL A 87 3.67 -6.79 10.51
C VAL A 87 2.22 -6.63 10.09
N ARG A 88 1.65 -5.46 10.39
CA ARG A 88 0.26 -5.11 10.06
C ARG A 88 0.22 -4.03 8.98
N ARG A 89 -0.73 -4.13 8.08
CA ARG A 89 -0.90 -3.14 7.00
C ARG A 89 -2.37 -2.84 6.74
N TYR A 90 -2.60 -1.64 6.25
CA TYR A 90 -3.86 -1.27 5.60
C TYR A 90 -3.84 -1.75 4.16
N PHE A 91 -4.99 -2.25 3.71
CA PHE A 91 -5.17 -2.64 2.33
C PHE A 91 -6.36 -1.91 1.72
N VAL A 92 -6.22 -1.55 0.46
CA VAL A 92 -7.29 -1.05 -0.40
C VAL A 92 -7.39 -1.93 -1.65
N THR A 93 -8.57 -2.02 -2.21
CA THR A 93 -8.77 -2.72 -3.47
C THR A 93 -8.23 -1.88 -4.65
N PRO A 94 -7.95 -2.48 -5.82
CA PRO A 94 -7.63 -1.75 -7.04
C PRO A 94 -8.70 -0.71 -7.41
N LYS A 95 -9.98 -1.01 -7.16
CA LYS A 95 -11.09 -0.09 -7.38
C LYS A 95 -11.00 1.13 -6.48
N GLU A 96 -10.88 0.94 -5.17
CA GLU A 96 -10.76 2.05 -4.20
C GLU A 96 -9.53 2.91 -4.48
N SER A 97 -8.40 2.31 -4.87
CA SER A 97 -7.21 3.08 -5.24
C SER A 97 -7.43 3.92 -6.51
N GLY A 98 -8.13 3.37 -7.51
CA GLY A 98 -8.51 4.10 -8.71
C GLY A 98 -9.48 5.25 -8.42
N GLU A 99 -10.47 5.01 -7.57
CA GLU A 99 -11.42 6.04 -7.11
C GLU A 99 -10.70 7.16 -6.34
N LEU A 100 -9.75 6.83 -5.46
CA LEU A 100 -8.94 7.83 -4.75
C LEU A 100 -8.12 8.69 -5.72
N CYS A 101 -7.52 8.10 -6.76
CA CYS A 101 -6.84 8.84 -7.82
C CYS A 101 -7.78 9.81 -8.52
N LEU A 102 -8.93 9.31 -8.96
CA LEU A 102 -9.90 10.09 -9.72
C LEU A 102 -10.44 11.25 -8.88
N MET A 103 -10.81 10.99 -7.62
CA MET A 103 -11.24 12.02 -6.67
C MET A 103 -10.16 13.09 -6.48
N SER A 104 -8.88 12.70 -6.31
CA SER A 104 -7.78 13.65 -6.17
C SER A 104 -7.56 14.49 -7.42
N VAL A 105 -7.69 13.90 -8.60
CA VAL A 105 -7.56 14.62 -9.88
C VAL A 105 -8.69 15.65 -10.07
N LEU A 106 -9.93 15.21 -9.88
CA LEU A 106 -11.10 16.02 -10.21
C LEU A 106 -11.45 17.07 -9.14
N LEU A 107 -11.34 16.68 -7.86
CA LEU A 107 -11.83 17.47 -6.73
C LEU A 107 -10.72 18.07 -5.84
N GLY A 108 -9.46 17.68 -6.06
CA GLY A 108 -8.34 18.24 -5.31
C GLY A 108 -8.04 19.68 -5.72
N ASP A 109 -7.83 20.56 -4.75
CA ASP A 109 -7.24 21.85 -4.98
C ASP A 109 -5.74 21.75 -5.22
N ASN A 110 -5.11 22.86 -5.63
CA ASN A 110 -3.66 22.88 -5.75
C ASN A 110 -2.99 22.56 -4.41
N ARG A 111 -2.06 21.61 -4.41
CA ARG A 111 -1.28 21.13 -3.26
C ARG A 111 -2.04 20.17 -2.31
N ASP A 112 -3.28 19.80 -2.62
CA ASP A 112 -4.01 18.81 -1.85
C ASP A 112 -3.36 17.43 -1.98
N LEU A 113 -3.25 16.76 -0.83
CA LEU A 113 -2.79 15.38 -0.77
C LEU A 113 -3.89 14.53 -0.13
N PHE A 114 -4.42 13.60 -0.89
CA PHE A 114 -5.53 12.73 -0.51
C PHE A 114 -5.03 11.44 0.15
N PHE A 115 -5.77 10.91 1.10
CA PHE A 115 -5.51 9.62 1.72
C PHE A 115 -6.81 8.93 2.16
N PRO A 116 -6.88 7.60 2.20
CA PRO A 116 -8.05 6.88 2.68
C PRO A 116 -8.17 7.02 4.21
N LYS A 117 -9.36 7.33 4.72
CA LYS A 117 -9.66 7.27 6.15
C LYS A 117 -9.89 5.81 6.55
N LEU A 118 -8.86 5.15 7.02
CA LEU A 118 -8.90 3.76 7.47
C LEU A 118 -8.77 3.71 8.99
N ASP A 119 -9.69 2.99 9.61
CA ASP A 119 -9.68 2.75 11.05
C ASP A 119 -8.69 1.64 11.40
N ALA A 120 -7.84 1.86 12.42
CA ALA A 120 -6.84 0.90 12.82
C ALA A 120 -7.44 -0.41 13.37
N GLU A 121 -8.55 -0.33 14.11
CA GLU A 121 -9.19 -1.51 14.68
C GLU A 121 -9.90 -2.36 13.61
N ALA A 122 -10.51 -1.70 12.62
CA ALA A 122 -11.30 -2.37 11.59
C ALA A 122 -10.49 -2.80 10.35
N ASN A 123 -9.43 -2.07 10.01
CA ASN A 123 -8.77 -2.19 8.70
C ASN A 123 -7.30 -2.64 8.77
N LEU A 124 -6.71 -2.67 9.97
CA LEU A 124 -5.31 -3.08 10.13
C LEU A 124 -5.23 -4.59 10.34
N ILE A 125 -4.57 -5.28 9.41
CA ILE A 125 -4.50 -6.74 9.37
C ILE A 125 -3.07 -7.23 9.16
N THR A 126 -2.70 -8.36 9.76
CA THR A 126 -1.40 -9.01 9.52
C THR A 126 -1.38 -9.75 8.19
N PHE A 127 -0.18 -9.93 7.63
CA PHE A 127 -0.02 -10.74 6.41
C PHE A 127 -0.35 -12.22 6.64
N SER A 128 -0.09 -12.75 7.85
CA SER A 128 -0.45 -14.11 8.21
C SER A 128 -1.97 -14.31 8.24
N GLU A 129 -2.74 -13.36 8.82
CA GLU A 129 -4.21 -13.43 8.80
C GLU A 129 -4.76 -13.37 7.37
N ILE A 130 -4.15 -12.56 6.50
CA ILE A 130 -4.56 -12.52 5.09
C ILE A 130 -4.25 -13.85 4.40
N ALA A 131 -3.11 -14.47 4.67
CA ALA A 131 -2.76 -15.79 4.10
C ALA A 131 -3.78 -16.85 4.50
N VAL A 132 -4.20 -16.88 5.78
CA VAL A 132 -5.27 -17.76 6.26
C VAL A 132 -6.58 -17.53 5.51
N ARG A 133 -7.07 -16.28 5.48
CA ARG A 133 -8.31 -15.93 4.77
C ARG A 133 -8.24 -16.21 3.28
N PHE A 134 -7.09 -15.97 2.66
CA PHE A 134 -6.86 -16.27 1.25
C PHE A 134 -6.96 -17.77 0.96
N LEU A 135 -6.34 -18.64 1.77
CA LEU A 135 -6.44 -20.09 1.62
C LEU A 135 -7.87 -20.60 1.82
N GLN A 136 -8.57 -20.11 2.86
CA GLN A 136 -9.97 -20.44 3.10
C GLN A 136 -10.87 -20.04 1.92
N TYR A 137 -10.66 -18.85 1.35
CA TYR A 137 -11.35 -18.41 0.13
C TYR A 137 -11.06 -19.32 -1.07
N ARG A 138 -9.83 -19.86 -1.16
CA ARG A 138 -9.42 -20.82 -2.21
C ARG A 138 -9.89 -22.26 -1.94
N GLY A 139 -10.60 -22.51 -0.83
CA GLY A 139 -11.12 -23.82 -0.46
C GLY A 139 -10.13 -24.74 0.27
N TYR A 140 -9.04 -24.17 0.81
CA TYR A 140 -8.03 -24.91 1.56
C TYR A 140 -8.04 -24.58 3.05
N GLU A 141 -7.84 -25.58 3.90
CA GLU A 141 -7.54 -25.40 5.32
C GLU A 141 -6.04 -25.11 5.49
N PRO A 142 -5.63 -24.00 6.13
CA PRO A 142 -4.22 -23.72 6.38
C PRO A 142 -3.65 -24.66 7.45
N VAL A 143 -2.46 -25.20 7.20
CA VAL A 143 -1.68 -26.02 8.17
C VAL A 143 -0.38 -25.31 8.45
N GLU A 144 -0.22 -24.79 9.66
CA GLU A 144 1.01 -24.10 10.06
C GLU A 144 2.13 -25.13 10.29
N CYS A 145 3.29 -24.86 9.71
CA CYS A 145 4.51 -25.65 9.81
C CYS A 145 5.56 -24.85 10.58
N ALA A 146 6.41 -25.55 11.32
CA ALA A 146 7.45 -24.95 12.16
C ALA A 146 8.59 -24.33 11.35
N THR A 147 8.83 -24.83 10.12
CA THR A 147 9.89 -24.34 9.23
C THR A 147 9.40 -24.25 7.79
N GLU A 148 10.10 -23.44 6.99
CA GLU A 148 9.80 -23.34 5.55
C GLU A 148 10.07 -24.66 4.82
N ASP A 149 11.11 -25.41 5.20
CA ASP A 149 11.45 -26.70 4.60
C ASP A 149 10.39 -27.76 4.91
N GLU A 150 9.87 -27.79 6.15
CA GLU A 150 8.74 -28.64 6.50
C GLU A 150 7.51 -28.29 5.63
N ALA A 151 7.19 -27.01 5.54
CA ALA A 151 6.06 -26.57 4.73
C ALA A 151 6.21 -26.97 3.26
N ARG A 152 7.42 -26.84 2.68
CA ARG A 152 7.72 -27.26 1.30
C ARG A 152 7.56 -28.76 1.08
N SER A 153 8.02 -29.57 1.99
CA SER A 153 7.97 -31.04 1.87
C SER A 153 6.55 -31.60 1.93
N ARG A 154 5.62 -30.88 2.58
CA ARG A 154 4.25 -31.35 2.85
C ARG A 154 3.20 -30.85 1.85
N VAL A 155 3.57 -30.04 0.83
CA VAL A 155 2.59 -29.44 -0.09
C VAL A 155 1.73 -30.49 -0.78
N HIS A 156 2.33 -31.51 -1.39
CA HIS A 156 1.60 -32.52 -2.14
C HIS A 156 0.67 -33.35 -1.25
N GLU A 157 1.17 -33.82 -0.11
CA GLU A 157 0.40 -34.58 0.88
C GLU A 157 -0.83 -33.80 1.36
N LEU A 158 -0.64 -32.54 1.77
CA LEU A 158 -1.70 -31.73 2.34
C LEU A 158 -2.72 -31.26 1.27
N LYS A 159 -2.26 -30.95 0.06
CA LYS A 159 -3.13 -30.54 -1.05
C LYS A 159 -4.20 -31.60 -1.35
N ASP A 160 -3.83 -32.87 -1.38
CA ASP A 160 -4.75 -33.98 -1.64
C ASP A 160 -5.82 -34.15 -0.54
N GLN A 161 -5.56 -33.59 0.65
CA GLN A 161 -6.47 -33.56 1.79
C GLN A 161 -7.32 -32.26 1.86
N GLY A 162 -7.24 -31.38 0.88
CA GLY A 162 -7.89 -30.06 0.90
C GLY A 162 -7.22 -29.08 1.86
N LYS A 163 -5.94 -29.30 2.17
CA LYS A 163 -5.13 -28.49 3.09
C LYS A 163 -3.98 -27.82 2.36
N TRP A 164 -3.44 -26.76 2.93
CA TRP A 164 -2.29 -26.07 2.36
C TRP A 164 -1.29 -25.66 3.45
N PRO A 165 0.00 -25.98 3.32
CA PRO A 165 1.00 -25.62 4.31
C PRO A 165 1.30 -24.13 4.30
N VAL A 166 1.43 -23.56 5.50
CA VAL A 166 1.85 -22.18 5.72
C VAL A 166 3.03 -22.12 6.67
N TYR A 167 3.91 -21.16 6.46
CA TYR A 167 5.00 -20.84 7.38
C TYR A 167 4.91 -19.35 7.77
N PHE A 168 4.74 -19.09 9.06
CA PHE A 168 4.69 -17.74 9.60
C PHE A 168 5.98 -17.45 10.39
N PHE A 169 6.51 -16.24 10.15
CA PHE A 169 7.78 -15.83 10.73
C PHE A 169 7.70 -14.39 11.22
N LYS A 170 8.66 -13.98 12.04
CA LYS A 170 8.85 -12.57 12.39
C LYS A 170 9.63 -11.86 11.29
N SER A 171 9.21 -10.66 10.94
CA SER A 171 9.91 -9.88 9.92
C SER A 171 11.33 -9.55 10.39
N ASP A 172 12.30 -9.75 9.53
CA ASP A 172 13.70 -9.35 9.69
C ASP A 172 14.07 -8.15 8.81
N THR A 173 13.08 -7.54 8.17
CA THR A 173 13.26 -6.42 7.23
C THR A 173 13.67 -5.16 7.98
N THR A 174 14.87 -4.66 7.71
CA THR A 174 15.41 -3.43 8.30
C THR A 174 14.54 -2.22 7.92
N GLY A 175 14.15 -1.43 8.92
CA GLY A 175 13.35 -0.21 8.72
C GLY A 175 11.90 -0.51 8.35
N GLU A 176 11.36 -1.65 8.77
CA GLU A 176 9.94 -1.92 8.72
C GLU A 176 9.25 -1.41 10.00
N LYS A 177 8.09 -0.80 9.86
CA LYS A 177 7.23 -0.38 10.97
C LYS A 177 6.20 -1.45 11.27
N ASP A 178 5.69 -1.48 12.51
CA ASP A 178 4.54 -2.32 12.87
C ASP A 178 3.32 -2.00 12.00
N PHE A 179 3.08 -0.71 11.74
CA PHE A 179 2.05 -0.24 10.81
C PHE A 179 2.47 1.11 10.19
N GLU A 180 1.86 1.47 9.08
CA GLU A 180 2.12 2.72 8.37
C GLU A 180 1.05 3.77 8.69
N GLU A 181 1.46 5.04 8.61
CA GLU A 181 0.63 6.21 8.87
C GLU A 181 0.43 7.01 7.58
N PHE A 182 -0.75 7.57 7.39
CA PHE A 182 -1.04 8.39 6.19
C PHE A 182 -0.58 9.83 6.32
N TYR A 183 -0.43 10.33 7.54
CA TYR A 183 -0.08 11.73 7.82
C TYR A 183 0.78 11.84 9.09
N THR A 184 1.36 12.99 9.27
CA THR A 184 2.15 13.36 10.45
C THR A 184 1.40 14.39 11.28
N GLU A 185 1.76 14.55 12.56
CA GLU A 185 1.20 15.57 13.44
C GLU A 185 1.40 17.02 12.94
N ARG A 186 2.38 17.22 12.06
CA ARG A 186 2.72 18.55 11.50
C ARG A 186 1.90 18.92 10.27
N GLU A 187 1.16 17.98 9.72
CA GLU A 187 0.35 18.19 8.53
C GLU A 187 -1.05 18.70 8.91
N THR A 188 -1.57 19.68 8.18
CA THR A 188 -2.92 20.23 8.40
C THR A 188 -3.93 19.36 7.69
N LEU A 189 -4.87 18.79 8.43
CA LEU A 189 -5.86 17.84 7.92
C LEU A 189 -7.21 18.52 7.69
N ASP A 190 -7.86 18.18 6.60
CA ASP A 190 -9.27 18.37 6.35
C ASP A 190 -9.93 16.98 6.33
N LEU A 191 -10.64 16.63 7.39
CA LEU A 191 -11.32 15.35 7.55
C LEU A 191 -12.84 15.44 7.29
N GLU A 192 -13.37 16.63 7.08
CA GLU A 192 -14.81 16.85 6.94
C GLU A 192 -15.27 16.89 5.48
N ARG A 193 -14.37 17.19 4.55
CA ARG A 193 -14.69 17.37 3.13
C ARG A 193 -15.29 16.13 2.47
N PHE A 194 -14.81 14.94 2.84
CA PHE A 194 -15.28 13.65 2.30
C PHE A 194 -15.49 12.64 3.42
N LYS A 195 -16.46 11.73 3.24
CA LYS A 195 -16.78 10.71 4.22
C LYS A 195 -15.64 9.70 4.45
N ALA A 196 -15.06 9.15 3.38
CA ALA A 196 -14.07 8.07 3.42
C ALA A 196 -12.65 8.51 3.04
N ILE A 197 -12.42 9.77 2.75
CA ILE A 197 -11.13 10.31 2.31
C ILE A 197 -10.77 11.52 3.17
N GLY A 198 -9.54 11.55 3.67
CA GLY A 198 -8.94 12.72 4.29
C GLY A 198 -8.08 13.49 3.29
N VAL A 199 -7.92 14.77 3.52
CA VAL A 199 -7.09 15.66 2.70
C VAL A 199 -6.07 16.38 3.57
N ILE A 200 -4.80 16.29 3.20
CA ILE A 200 -3.75 17.10 3.79
C ILE A 200 -3.66 18.40 2.98
N LYS A 201 -3.84 19.53 3.66
CA LYS A 201 -3.79 20.88 3.07
C LYS A 201 -2.37 21.43 3.19
N ASN A 202 -1.62 21.46 2.08
CA ASN A 202 -0.30 22.06 2.05
C ASN A 202 -0.39 23.51 1.62
N LYS A 203 0.00 24.43 2.52
CA LYS A 203 0.06 25.86 2.22
C LYS A 203 1.30 26.19 1.37
N PRO A 204 1.28 27.28 0.57
CA PRO A 204 2.45 27.78 -0.16
C PRO A 204 3.63 28.13 0.73
#